data_1ee3a5511cc867098be4ab0f9fd5e165
#
_entry.id   1ee3a5511cc867098be4ab0f9fd5e165
#
_cell.length_a   1.000
_cell.length_b   1.000
_cell.length_c   1.000
_cell.angle_alpha   90.00
_cell.angle_beta   90.00
_cell.angle_gamma   90.00
#
_symmetry.space_group_name_H-M   'P 1'
#
loop_
_entity.id
_entity.type
_entity.pdbx_description
1 polymer ?
#
loop_
_entity_poly.entity_id
_entity_poly.type
_entity_poly.pdbx_seq_one_letter_code
_entity_poly.pdbx_strand_id
1 'polypeptide(L)'
;MKTAKFMLTAAALLLGGLQAQAQTAVKFALDWKFEGPAAPYFTALEKGYYKAEGLDVTIDTGPGSVQGIARVAAGTYPLGFFDINSLVRFPDQNPDQKVVAVMMVYDRPPFSIVSLKKAGIKSPKDLEGKILGAPAPDGAYAQWKAFVKANGFDDSKVKIENVGFPVREPMLAQGKVDAITGFSFSSYFNLLQNGIKPDDVSVMLMSDFGITMYGNAIMVNPDFAKANPKVVAGFVKATVKGFIDTARNPDEAIKYVLKYNPTAEPAVELERLKMALRDNMVTPAVKANGVGDVDMARLAKSIDQIADTYEFKNRPSAQDIFTNQFLPPAAERKL
;
A
#
# COMPACT_ATOMS: atom_id res chain seq x y z
N MET A 1 18.26 -74.11 45.47
CA MET A 1 17.27 -73.73 44.41
C MET A 1 17.21 -72.23 44.42
N LYS A 2 17.73 -71.59 43.37
CA LYS A 2 17.89 -70.11 43.23
C LYS A 2 16.81 -69.58 42.32
N THR A 3 15.89 -68.73 42.80
CA THR A 3 14.87 -68.03 42.05
C THR A 3 15.45 -66.73 41.48
N ALA A 4 15.53 -66.63 40.14
CA ALA A 4 15.93 -65.43 39.42
C ALA A 4 14.74 -64.48 39.31
N LYS A 5 14.89 -63.25 39.81
CA LYS A 5 13.94 -62.14 39.56
C LYS A 5 14.29 -61.44 38.26
N PHE A 6 13.41 -61.49 37.28
CA PHE A 6 13.47 -60.64 36.07
C PHE A 6 12.92 -59.26 36.39
N MET A 7 13.77 -58.25 36.37
CA MET A 7 13.33 -56.81 36.29
C MET A 7 13.04 -56.43 34.84
N LEU A 8 11.78 -56.22 34.54
CA LEU A 8 11.39 -55.53 33.29
C LEU A 8 11.53 -54.00 33.47
N THR A 9 12.52 -53.43 32.82
CA THR A 9 12.67 -51.98 32.74
C THR A 9 11.81 -51.48 31.55
N ALA A 10 10.65 -50.86 31.82
CA ALA A 10 9.84 -50.21 30.82
C ALA A 10 10.47 -48.86 30.48
N ALA A 11 11.16 -48.77 29.34
CA ALA A 11 11.59 -47.50 28.76
C ALA A 11 10.37 -46.81 28.09
N ALA A 12 9.77 -45.85 28.79
CA ALA A 12 8.78 -44.96 28.20
C ALA A 12 9.47 -44.01 27.21
N LEU A 13 9.36 -44.32 25.94
CA LEU A 13 9.72 -43.40 24.84
C LEU A 13 8.71 -42.23 24.84
N LEU A 14 9.11 -41.12 25.41
CA LEU A 14 8.46 -39.81 25.23
C LEU A 14 8.67 -39.37 23.75
N LEU A 15 7.81 -39.86 22.87
CA LEU A 15 7.60 -39.26 21.54
C LEU A 15 6.90 -37.94 21.78
N GLY A 16 7.68 -36.88 22.01
CA GLY A 16 7.21 -35.51 21.90
C GLY A 16 6.83 -35.28 20.45
N GLY A 17 5.55 -35.55 20.12
CA GLY A 17 5.00 -35.19 18.82
C GLY A 17 5.13 -33.68 18.63
N LEU A 18 6.05 -33.24 17.76
CA LEU A 18 5.98 -31.95 17.12
C LEU A 18 4.63 -31.92 16.38
N GLN A 19 3.59 -31.45 17.06
CA GLN A 19 2.37 -31.06 16.35
C GLN A 19 2.77 -29.96 15.39
N ALA A 20 2.90 -30.30 14.12
CA ALA A 20 2.94 -29.31 13.05
C ALA A 20 1.65 -28.50 13.18
N GLN A 21 1.73 -27.36 13.85
CA GLN A 21 0.59 -26.46 14.00
C GLN A 21 0.18 -26.04 12.59
N ALA A 22 -1.03 -26.43 12.18
CA ALA A 22 -1.55 -26.06 10.86
C ALA A 22 -1.48 -24.53 10.71
N GLN A 23 -0.87 -24.06 9.63
CA GLN A 23 -0.75 -22.64 9.36
C GLN A 23 -2.13 -22.04 9.12
N THR A 24 -2.34 -20.83 9.62
CA THR A 24 -3.58 -20.09 9.37
C THR A 24 -3.50 -19.46 7.97
N ALA A 25 -4.43 -19.85 7.09
CA ALA A 25 -4.53 -19.26 5.76
C ALA A 25 -4.99 -17.80 5.84
N VAL A 26 -4.27 -16.90 5.17
CA VAL A 26 -4.54 -15.45 5.15
C VAL A 26 -4.49 -14.96 3.71
N LYS A 27 -5.60 -14.41 3.21
CA LYS A 27 -5.64 -13.71 1.92
C LYS A 27 -5.33 -12.23 2.13
N PHE A 28 -4.39 -11.71 1.34
CA PHE A 28 -3.97 -10.31 1.37
C PHE A 28 -4.11 -9.70 -0.01
N ALA A 29 -4.89 -8.62 -0.14
CA ALA A 29 -5.10 -7.92 -1.39
C ALA A 29 -4.21 -6.69 -1.50
N LEU A 30 -3.52 -6.53 -2.63
CA LEU A 30 -2.90 -5.26 -3.01
C LEU A 30 -3.91 -4.37 -3.72
N ASP A 31 -3.59 -3.10 -3.85
CA ASP A 31 -4.37 -2.14 -4.65
C ASP A 31 -4.08 -2.24 -6.14
N TRP A 32 -2.95 -2.85 -6.51
CA TRP A 32 -2.42 -2.84 -7.87
C TRP A 32 -1.82 -4.18 -8.30
N LYS A 33 -1.13 -4.17 -9.42
CA LYS A 33 -0.35 -5.27 -9.98
C LYS A 33 0.87 -5.60 -9.11
N PHE A 34 1.49 -6.73 -9.37
CA PHE A 34 2.77 -7.10 -8.79
C PHE A 34 3.90 -6.34 -9.49
N GLU A 35 4.15 -5.13 -9.05
CA GLU A 35 5.25 -4.26 -9.46
C GLU A 35 6.29 -4.16 -8.34
N GLY A 36 7.46 -3.57 -8.63
CA GLY A 36 8.56 -3.45 -7.69
C GLY A 36 8.19 -3.04 -6.25
N PRO A 37 7.31 -2.03 -6.05
CA PRO A 37 6.89 -1.61 -4.70
C PRO A 37 6.14 -2.65 -3.88
N ALA A 38 5.71 -3.78 -4.47
CA ALA A 38 5.16 -4.92 -3.74
C ALA A 38 6.24 -5.80 -3.08
N ALA A 39 7.52 -5.50 -3.30
CA ALA A 39 8.64 -6.30 -2.80
C ALA A 39 8.63 -6.59 -1.29
N PRO A 40 8.24 -5.68 -0.38
CA PRO A 40 8.16 -6.00 1.05
C PRO A 40 7.32 -7.23 1.38
N TYR A 41 6.20 -7.40 0.70
CA TYR A 41 5.27 -8.51 0.93
C TYR A 41 5.80 -9.82 0.38
N PHE A 42 6.39 -9.80 -0.83
CA PHE A 42 7.02 -10.97 -1.43
C PHE A 42 8.32 -11.35 -0.74
N THR A 43 9.08 -10.39 -0.23
CA THR A 43 10.26 -10.67 0.63
C THR A 43 9.83 -11.39 1.91
N ALA A 44 8.76 -10.94 2.56
CA ALA A 44 8.25 -11.59 3.75
C ALA A 44 7.74 -13.02 3.45
N LEU A 45 7.09 -13.21 2.30
CA LEU A 45 6.60 -14.51 1.85
C LEU A 45 7.76 -15.47 1.55
N GLU A 46 8.67 -15.08 0.69
CA GLU A 46 9.76 -15.93 0.16
C GLU A 46 10.85 -16.23 1.20
N LYS A 47 11.11 -15.30 2.12
CA LYS A 47 12.01 -15.54 3.27
C LYS A 47 11.32 -16.31 4.42
N GLY A 48 10.04 -16.67 4.25
CA GLY A 48 9.30 -17.47 5.21
C GLY A 48 8.93 -16.72 6.49
N TYR A 49 8.91 -15.38 6.51
CA TYR A 49 8.57 -14.60 7.70
C TYR A 49 7.12 -14.79 8.11
N TYR A 50 6.18 -14.84 7.15
CA TYR A 50 4.79 -15.20 7.44
C TYR A 50 4.67 -16.61 7.99
N LYS A 51 5.41 -17.57 7.41
CA LYS A 51 5.43 -18.96 7.88
C LYS A 51 5.95 -19.08 9.31
N ALA A 52 6.97 -18.30 9.68
CA ALA A 52 7.51 -18.26 11.03
C ALA A 52 6.51 -17.74 12.08
N GLU A 53 5.53 -16.92 11.66
CA GLU A 53 4.42 -16.47 12.50
C GLU A 53 3.19 -17.41 12.41
N GLY A 54 3.34 -18.60 11.79
CA GLY A 54 2.27 -19.60 11.67
C GLY A 54 1.21 -19.25 10.60
N LEU A 55 1.57 -18.42 9.60
CA LEU A 55 0.66 -17.95 8.56
C LEU A 55 0.99 -18.55 7.19
N ASP A 56 -0.04 -18.93 6.46
CA ASP A 56 0.01 -19.27 5.03
C ASP A 56 -0.65 -18.13 4.25
N VAL A 57 0.19 -17.23 3.70
CA VAL A 57 -0.27 -15.99 3.09
C VAL A 57 -0.36 -16.13 1.57
N THR A 58 -1.54 -15.83 1.02
CA THR A 58 -1.75 -15.65 -0.42
C THR A 58 -1.88 -14.15 -0.70
N ILE A 59 -1.12 -13.65 -1.68
CA ILE A 59 -1.12 -12.25 -2.10
C ILE A 59 -1.82 -12.14 -3.45
N ASP A 60 -2.85 -11.29 -3.53
CA ASP A 60 -3.61 -11.06 -4.74
C ASP A 60 -3.47 -9.62 -5.23
N THR A 61 -3.55 -9.43 -6.55
CA THR A 61 -3.64 -8.10 -7.17
C THR A 61 -4.99 -7.46 -6.91
N GLY A 62 -5.08 -6.14 -7.02
CA GLY A 62 -6.31 -5.40 -6.78
C GLY A 62 -6.72 -4.42 -7.86
N PRO A 63 -7.97 -3.97 -7.83
CA PRO A 63 -8.59 -3.08 -8.80
C PRO A 63 -8.50 -1.59 -8.40
N GLY A 64 -7.56 -1.22 -7.55
CA GLY A 64 -7.45 0.11 -6.97
C GLY A 64 -7.94 0.20 -5.53
N SER A 65 -7.49 1.25 -4.82
CA SER A 65 -7.69 1.40 -3.38
C SER A 65 -9.15 1.50 -2.98
N VAL A 66 -9.97 2.27 -3.70
CA VAL A 66 -11.38 2.50 -3.35
C VAL A 66 -12.18 1.20 -3.33
N GLN A 67 -12.02 0.37 -4.38
CA GLN A 67 -12.70 -0.93 -4.43
C GLN A 67 -12.09 -1.96 -3.48
N GLY A 68 -10.77 -1.86 -3.24
CA GLY A 68 -10.07 -2.76 -2.34
C GLY A 68 -10.54 -2.61 -0.88
N ILE A 69 -10.73 -1.38 -0.41
CA ILE A 69 -11.27 -1.10 0.93
C ILE A 69 -12.65 -1.73 1.12
N ALA A 70 -13.53 -1.62 0.12
CA ALA A 70 -14.86 -2.24 0.17
C ALA A 70 -14.80 -3.77 0.28
N ARG A 71 -13.80 -4.42 -0.37
CA ARG A 71 -13.58 -5.87 -0.25
C ARG A 71 -13.13 -6.30 1.16
N VAL A 72 -12.29 -5.47 1.81
CA VAL A 72 -11.89 -5.72 3.21
C VAL A 72 -13.08 -5.51 4.14
N ALA A 73 -13.84 -4.44 3.95
CA ALA A 73 -15.06 -4.18 4.73
C ALA A 73 -16.06 -5.32 4.63
N ALA A 74 -16.26 -5.87 3.44
CA ALA A 74 -17.15 -7.02 3.19
C ALA A 74 -16.58 -8.37 3.68
N GLY A 75 -15.35 -8.42 4.22
CA GLY A 75 -14.71 -9.65 4.69
C GLY A 75 -14.22 -10.58 3.57
N THR A 76 -14.23 -10.16 2.29
CA THR A 76 -13.69 -10.96 1.18
C THR A 76 -12.19 -11.16 1.33
N TYR A 77 -11.50 -10.15 1.85
CA TYR A 77 -10.11 -10.19 2.29
C TYR A 77 -10.02 -9.75 3.75
N PRO A 78 -9.38 -10.53 4.64
CA PRO A 78 -9.17 -10.09 6.01
C PRO A 78 -8.23 -8.88 6.11
N LEU A 79 -7.25 -8.81 5.21
CA LEU A 79 -6.25 -7.74 5.15
C LEU A 79 -6.07 -7.25 3.71
N GLY A 80 -5.68 -5.98 3.56
CA GLY A 80 -5.32 -5.40 2.26
C GLY A 80 -4.42 -4.19 2.40
N PHE A 81 -3.87 -3.75 1.27
CA PHE A 81 -2.96 -2.61 1.17
C PHE A 81 -3.57 -1.54 0.27
N PHE A 82 -4.02 -0.43 0.86
CA PHE A 82 -4.79 0.61 0.17
C PHE A 82 -4.49 2.01 0.71
N ASP A 83 -4.90 3.03 -0.05
CA ASP A 83 -4.78 4.44 0.32
C ASP A 83 -5.58 4.78 1.59
N ILE A 84 -4.88 5.32 2.60
CA ILE A 84 -5.50 5.68 3.89
C ILE A 84 -6.47 6.85 3.76
N ASN A 85 -6.30 7.73 2.79
CA ASN A 85 -7.19 8.87 2.60
C ASN A 85 -8.53 8.44 1.99
N SER A 86 -8.52 7.40 1.16
CA SER A 86 -9.74 6.72 0.71
C SER A 86 -10.43 6.01 1.89
N LEU A 87 -9.66 5.46 2.84
CA LEU A 87 -10.22 4.92 4.08
C LEU A 87 -10.87 6.00 4.94
N VAL A 88 -10.27 7.20 5.05
CA VAL A 88 -10.88 8.34 5.79
C VAL A 88 -12.25 8.71 5.23
N ARG A 89 -12.45 8.60 3.91
CA ARG A 89 -13.73 8.88 3.25
C ARG A 89 -14.76 7.75 3.38
N PHE A 90 -14.29 6.53 3.58
CA PHE A 90 -15.11 5.33 3.51
C PHE A 90 -16.27 5.29 4.53
N PRO A 91 -16.07 5.64 5.83
CA PRO A 91 -17.15 5.62 6.83
C PRO A 91 -18.27 6.60 6.55
N ASP A 92 -17.99 7.77 5.96
CA ASP A 92 -19.03 8.76 5.61
C ASP A 92 -19.97 8.25 4.50
N GLN A 93 -19.42 7.43 3.59
CA GLN A 93 -20.16 6.81 2.50
C GLN A 93 -20.80 5.46 2.88
N ASN A 94 -20.25 4.78 3.89
CA ASN A 94 -20.61 3.42 4.30
C ASN A 94 -20.64 3.32 5.85
N PRO A 95 -21.61 3.96 6.53
CA PRO A 95 -21.58 4.12 7.99
C PRO A 95 -21.62 2.80 8.78
N ASP A 96 -22.19 1.75 8.19
CA ASP A 96 -22.31 0.42 8.80
C ASP A 96 -21.09 -0.48 8.56
N GLN A 97 -20.13 -0.04 7.75
CA GLN A 97 -18.94 -0.81 7.38
C GLN A 97 -17.70 -0.18 7.98
N LYS A 98 -16.83 -1.01 8.56
CA LYS A 98 -15.61 -0.55 9.21
C LYS A 98 -14.38 -1.24 8.65
N VAL A 99 -13.32 -0.46 8.50
CA VAL A 99 -11.96 -0.91 8.18
C VAL A 99 -11.01 -0.01 8.99
N VAL A 100 -9.90 -0.55 9.47
CA VAL A 100 -8.89 0.20 10.21
C VAL A 100 -7.50 -0.10 9.64
N ALA A 101 -6.65 0.93 9.54
CA ALA A 101 -5.27 0.78 9.16
C ALA A 101 -4.42 0.35 10.37
N VAL A 102 -3.45 -0.56 10.12
CA VAL A 102 -2.62 -1.17 11.19
C VAL A 102 -1.11 -1.05 10.94
N MET A 103 -0.71 -0.64 9.73
CA MET A 103 0.70 -0.39 9.38
C MET A 103 0.78 0.59 8.21
N MET A 104 1.44 1.72 8.41
CA MET A 104 1.74 2.65 7.33
C MET A 104 2.90 2.13 6.47
N VAL A 105 2.75 2.20 5.15
CA VAL A 105 3.78 1.75 4.20
C VAL A 105 4.31 2.92 3.38
N TYR A 106 3.44 3.76 2.83
CA TYR A 106 3.86 4.97 2.14
C TYR A 106 3.70 6.18 3.07
N ASP A 107 4.77 6.50 3.80
CA ASP A 107 4.81 7.68 4.67
C ASP A 107 4.60 8.98 3.88
N ARG A 108 5.13 9.06 2.66
CA ARG A 108 4.83 10.12 1.70
C ARG A 108 3.99 9.56 0.56
N PRO A 109 2.82 10.16 0.24
CA PRO A 109 1.95 9.63 -0.79
C PRO A 109 2.60 9.72 -2.19
N PRO A 110 2.47 8.68 -3.03
CA PRO A 110 2.94 8.70 -4.41
C PRO A 110 1.97 9.37 -5.38
N PHE A 111 0.92 10.01 -4.88
CA PHE A 111 -0.13 10.61 -5.71
C PHE A 111 0.45 11.72 -6.58
N SER A 112 0.20 11.65 -7.87
CA SER A 112 0.77 12.58 -8.83
C SER A 112 -0.17 12.90 -9.97
N ILE A 113 0.08 14.07 -10.57
CA ILE A 113 -0.35 14.40 -11.92
C ILE A 113 0.87 14.16 -12.82
N VAL A 114 0.70 13.29 -13.80
CA VAL A 114 1.75 12.97 -14.76
C VAL A 114 1.34 13.47 -16.14
N SER A 115 2.23 14.18 -16.80
CA SER A 115 2.02 14.75 -18.13
C SER A 115 3.27 14.62 -19.00
N LEU A 116 3.14 14.91 -20.28
CA LEU A 116 4.33 15.10 -21.11
C LEU A 116 4.74 16.56 -21.06
N LYS A 117 6.05 16.87 -21.04
CA LYS A 117 6.56 18.26 -20.96
C LYS A 117 6.00 19.17 -22.06
N LYS A 118 5.74 18.60 -23.26
CA LYS A 118 5.10 19.32 -24.37
C LYS A 118 3.69 19.85 -24.09
N ALA A 119 2.99 19.29 -23.08
CA ALA A 119 1.67 19.78 -22.65
C ALA A 119 1.74 21.11 -21.88
N GLY A 120 2.95 21.52 -21.45
CA GLY A 120 3.19 22.81 -20.80
C GLY A 120 2.69 22.89 -19.36
N ILE A 121 2.33 21.76 -18.73
CA ILE A 121 1.82 21.70 -17.35
C ILE A 121 3.00 21.73 -16.38
N LYS A 122 3.20 22.88 -15.71
CA LYS A 122 4.30 23.12 -14.75
C LYS A 122 3.78 23.37 -13.33
N SER A 123 2.52 23.74 -13.20
CA SER A 123 1.82 24.01 -11.94
C SER A 123 0.41 23.45 -11.96
N PRO A 124 -0.25 23.28 -10.80
CA PRO A 124 -1.64 22.83 -10.75
C PRO A 124 -2.61 23.66 -11.58
N LYS A 125 -2.41 24.97 -11.65
CA LYS A 125 -3.26 25.89 -12.42
C LYS A 125 -3.18 25.67 -13.93
N ASP A 126 -2.07 25.12 -14.44
CA ASP A 126 -1.90 24.83 -15.87
C ASP A 126 -2.80 23.67 -16.34
N LEU A 127 -3.50 23.01 -15.43
CA LEU A 127 -4.51 21.99 -15.73
C LEU A 127 -5.82 22.59 -16.24
N GLU A 128 -6.09 23.90 -16.01
CA GLU A 128 -7.26 24.56 -16.59
C GLU A 128 -7.20 24.50 -18.12
N GLY A 129 -8.29 24.08 -18.73
CA GLY A 129 -8.41 23.86 -20.18
C GLY A 129 -7.81 22.55 -20.70
N LYS A 130 -7.32 21.65 -19.80
CA LYS A 130 -6.72 20.38 -20.17
C LYS A 130 -7.67 19.21 -19.97
N ILE A 131 -7.33 18.06 -20.59
CA ILE A 131 -8.00 16.78 -20.42
C ILE A 131 -7.18 15.95 -19.44
N LEU A 132 -7.78 15.58 -18.30
CA LEU A 132 -7.17 14.73 -17.27
C LEU A 132 -7.76 13.32 -17.36
N GLY A 133 -6.95 12.34 -17.73
CA GLY A 133 -7.31 10.93 -17.69
C GLY A 133 -7.20 10.40 -16.26
N ALA A 134 -8.32 9.95 -15.68
CA ALA A 134 -8.37 9.53 -14.29
C ALA A 134 -9.25 8.28 -14.11
N PRO A 135 -8.69 7.15 -13.63
CA PRO A 135 -9.50 5.98 -13.30
C PRO A 135 -10.34 6.25 -12.04
N ALA A 136 -11.64 5.99 -12.08
CA ALA A 136 -12.53 6.23 -10.95
C ALA A 136 -12.11 5.53 -9.62
N PRO A 137 -11.58 4.27 -9.63
CA PRO A 137 -11.16 3.60 -8.41
C PRO A 137 -9.73 3.93 -7.94
N ASP A 138 -9.02 4.87 -8.61
CA ASP A 138 -7.63 5.25 -8.32
C ASP A 138 -7.53 6.07 -7.02
N GLY A 139 -6.63 5.65 -6.11
CA GLY A 139 -6.32 6.39 -4.89
C GLY A 139 -5.79 7.80 -5.14
N ALA A 140 -5.01 8.01 -6.20
CA ALA A 140 -4.53 9.34 -6.58
C ALA A 140 -5.68 10.24 -7.06
N TYR A 141 -6.59 9.72 -7.90
CA TYR A 141 -7.77 10.47 -8.33
C TYR A 141 -8.73 10.78 -7.17
N ALA A 142 -8.80 9.89 -6.19
CA ALA A 142 -9.58 10.13 -4.98
C ALA A 142 -9.17 11.40 -4.22
N GLN A 143 -7.95 11.93 -4.45
CA GLN A 143 -7.46 13.17 -3.84
C GLN A 143 -7.67 14.41 -4.73
N TRP A 144 -8.27 14.28 -5.91
CA TRP A 144 -8.42 15.37 -6.88
C TRP A 144 -9.06 16.63 -6.28
N LYS A 145 -10.20 16.50 -5.61
CA LYS A 145 -10.89 17.65 -5.01
C LYS A 145 -10.06 18.34 -3.93
N ALA A 146 -9.35 17.56 -3.10
CA ALA A 146 -8.46 18.11 -2.09
C ALA A 146 -7.29 18.86 -2.74
N PHE A 147 -6.74 18.33 -3.83
CA PHE A 147 -5.68 18.96 -4.62
C PHE A 147 -6.14 20.27 -5.26
N VAL A 148 -7.33 20.28 -5.89
CA VAL A 148 -7.96 21.49 -6.44
C VAL A 148 -8.13 22.57 -5.37
N LYS A 149 -8.72 22.20 -4.23
CA LYS A 149 -8.96 23.12 -3.10
C LYS A 149 -7.66 23.70 -2.54
N ALA A 150 -6.64 22.85 -2.35
CA ALA A 150 -5.33 23.28 -1.84
C ALA A 150 -4.62 24.29 -2.75
N ASN A 151 -4.87 24.22 -4.07
CA ASN A 151 -4.19 25.03 -5.06
C ASN A 151 -5.05 26.15 -5.67
N GLY A 152 -6.34 26.24 -5.33
CA GLY A 152 -7.22 27.34 -5.66
C GLY A 152 -7.44 27.57 -7.16
N PHE A 153 -7.43 26.53 -7.99
CA PHE A 153 -7.75 26.61 -9.42
C PHE A 153 -9.18 26.09 -9.71
N ASP A 154 -9.70 26.45 -10.88
CA ASP A 154 -11.06 26.13 -11.29
C ASP A 154 -11.11 24.77 -12.00
N ASP A 155 -11.55 23.72 -11.28
CA ASP A 155 -11.65 22.37 -11.81
C ASP A 155 -12.79 22.19 -12.83
N SER A 156 -13.77 23.11 -12.89
CA SER A 156 -14.80 23.09 -13.93
C SER A 156 -14.22 23.29 -15.34
N LYS A 157 -13.02 23.86 -15.43
CA LYS A 157 -12.27 24.04 -16.67
C LYS A 157 -11.41 22.82 -17.02
N VAL A 158 -11.32 21.81 -16.15
CA VAL A 158 -10.57 20.56 -16.41
C VAL A 158 -11.53 19.50 -16.88
N LYS A 159 -11.34 19.01 -18.11
CA LYS A 159 -12.14 17.89 -18.59
C LYS A 159 -11.63 16.59 -17.97
N ILE A 160 -12.41 16.00 -17.08
CA ILE A 160 -12.09 14.67 -16.53
C ILE A 160 -12.55 13.60 -17.51
N GLU A 161 -11.61 12.77 -17.98
CA GLU A 161 -11.89 11.60 -18.79
C GLU A 161 -11.73 10.35 -17.90
N ASN A 162 -12.83 9.63 -17.66
CA ASN A 162 -12.79 8.40 -16.91
C ASN A 162 -12.18 7.28 -17.77
N VAL A 163 -10.92 7.02 -17.57
CA VAL A 163 -10.13 6.01 -18.31
C VAL A 163 -9.92 4.77 -17.45
N GLY A 164 -9.87 3.60 -18.09
CA GLY A 164 -9.47 2.38 -17.40
C GLY A 164 -7.96 2.35 -17.15
N PHE A 165 -7.54 1.70 -16.07
CA PHE A 165 -6.11 1.56 -15.74
C PHE A 165 -5.22 1.02 -16.88
N PRO A 166 -5.64 0.02 -17.68
CA PRO A 166 -4.79 -0.52 -18.75
C PRO A 166 -4.50 0.46 -19.89
N VAL A 167 -5.36 1.48 -20.08
CA VAL A 167 -5.25 2.43 -21.20
C VAL A 167 -4.79 3.82 -20.77
N ARG A 168 -4.64 4.07 -19.48
CA ARG A 168 -4.30 5.39 -18.92
C ARG A 168 -3.01 5.96 -19.51
N GLU A 169 -1.90 5.27 -19.32
CA GLU A 169 -0.59 5.69 -19.85
C GLU A 169 -0.53 5.65 -21.40
N PRO A 170 -1.06 4.64 -22.09
CA PRO A 170 -1.20 4.65 -23.54
C PRO A 170 -1.96 5.88 -24.08
N MET A 171 -3.05 6.32 -23.42
CA MET A 171 -3.79 7.51 -23.85
C MET A 171 -2.96 8.78 -23.70
N LEU A 172 -2.19 8.93 -22.60
CA LEU A 172 -1.27 10.05 -22.45
C LEU A 172 -0.15 10.02 -23.48
N ALA A 173 0.47 8.85 -23.71
CA ALA A 173 1.54 8.69 -24.71
C ALA A 173 1.06 9.06 -26.13
N GLN A 174 -0.19 8.73 -26.47
CA GLN A 174 -0.83 9.06 -27.76
C GLN A 174 -1.39 10.50 -27.84
N GLY A 175 -1.34 11.27 -26.74
CA GLY A 175 -1.89 12.64 -26.70
C GLY A 175 -3.41 12.70 -26.71
N LYS A 176 -4.11 11.63 -26.33
CA LYS A 176 -5.58 11.60 -26.18
C LYS A 176 -6.05 12.26 -24.89
N VAL A 177 -5.18 12.36 -23.91
CA VAL A 177 -5.31 13.15 -22.69
C VAL A 177 -4.04 13.97 -22.50
N ASP A 178 -4.12 15.12 -21.82
CA ASP A 178 -2.98 16.02 -21.58
C ASP A 178 -2.20 15.64 -20.31
N ALA A 179 -2.90 15.07 -19.34
CA ALA A 179 -2.34 14.59 -18.08
C ALA A 179 -3.12 13.38 -17.57
N ILE A 180 -2.54 12.68 -16.61
CA ILE A 180 -3.19 11.56 -15.91
C ILE A 180 -2.97 11.67 -14.40
N THR A 181 -3.90 11.16 -13.61
CA THR A 181 -3.64 10.82 -12.20
C THR A 181 -2.98 9.46 -12.10
N GLY A 182 -2.15 9.27 -11.07
CA GLY A 182 -1.55 7.97 -10.80
C GLY A 182 -0.50 8.03 -9.70
N PHE A 183 0.09 6.88 -9.41
CA PHE A 183 1.24 6.79 -8.52
C PHE A 183 2.50 7.12 -9.34
N SER A 184 3.32 8.04 -8.83
CA SER A 184 4.48 8.60 -9.53
C SER A 184 5.38 7.53 -10.15
N PHE A 185 5.78 6.53 -9.38
CA PHE A 185 6.65 5.45 -9.84
C PHE A 185 5.96 4.50 -10.84
N SER A 186 4.65 4.22 -10.71
CA SER A 186 3.95 3.36 -11.67
C SER A 186 3.75 4.07 -12.99
N SER A 187 3.15 5.28 -12.98
CA SER A 187 2.86 6.00 -14.22
C SER A 187 4.14 6.42 -14.96
N TYR A 188 5.19 6.83 -14.24
CA TYR A 188 6.47 7.19 -14.86
C TYR A 188 7.05 6.01 -15.65
N PHE A 189 7.28 4.87 -14.99
CA PHE A 189 7.90 3.72 -15.67
C PHE A 189 6.97 3.09 -16.73
N ASN A 190 5.66 3.12 -16.54
CA ASN A 190 4.73 2.65 -17.58
C ASN A 190 4.78 3.55 -18.83
N LEU A 191 4.98 4.85 -18.70
CA LEU A 191 5.20 5.73 -19.86
C LEU A 191 6.51 5.41 -20.58
N LEU A 192 7.59 5.10 -19.85
CA LEU A 192 8.85 4.68 -20.48
C LEU A 192 8.65 3.38 -21.28
N GLN A 193 7.90 2.41 -20.74
CA GLN A 193 7.55 1.18 -21.44
C GLN A 193 6.63 1.43 -22.67
N ASN A 194 5.89 2.53 -22.68
CA ASN A 194 5.14 3.01 -23.86
C ASN A 194 5.99 3.84 -24.84
N GLY A 195 7.31 3.83 -24.71
CA GLY A 195 8.24 4.47 -25.62
C GLY A 195 8.45 5.97 -25.39
N ILE A 196 7.95 6.52 -24.28
CA ILE A 196 8.20 7.93 -23.92
C ILE A 196 9.60 8.03 -23.30
N LYS A 197 10.39 9.03 -23.73
CA LYS A 197 11.73 9.25 -23.17
C LYS A 197 11.63 9.83 -21.75
N PRO A 198 12.56 9.51 -20.84
CA PRO A 198 12.59 10.06 -19.48
C PRO A 198 12.48 11.59 -19.45
N ASP A 199 13.22 12.26 -20.33
CA ASP A 199 13.26 13.70 -20.40
C ASP A 199 11.94 14.35 -20.88
N ASP A 200 11.04 13.59 -21.48
CA ASP A 200 9.73 14.08 -21.95
C ASP A 200 8.64 13.96 -20.89
N VAL A 201 8.88 13.24 -19.79
CA VAL A 201 7.90 13.05 -18.71
C VAL A 201 8.01 14.17 -17.68
N SER A 202 6.87 14.68 -17.26
CA SER A 202 6.72 15.58 -16.11
C SER A 202 5.89 14.91 -15.05
N VAL A 203 6.43 14.80 -13.83
CA VAL A 203 5.75 14.24 -12.65
C VAL A 203 5.58 15.33 -11.61
N MET A 204 4.33 15.69 -11.33
CA MET A 204 3.95 16.64 -10.30
C MET A 204 3.40 15.86 -9.10
N LEU A 205 4.18 15.73 -8.03
CA LEU A 205 3.70 15.11 -6.79
C LEU A 205 2.70 16.03 -6.11
N MET A 206 1.51 15.54 -5.80
CA MET A 206 0.48 16.31 -5.09
C MET A 206 0.95 16.76 -3.71
N SER A 207 1.86 16.00 -3.09
CA SER A 207 2.48 16.35 -1.80
C SER A 207 3.35 17.62 -1.83
N ASP A 208 3.86 18.01 -3.00
CA ASP A 208 4.62 19.26 -3.16
C ASP A 208 3.71 20.47 -3.34
N PHE A 209 2.41 20.22 -3.48
CA PHE A 209 1.37 21.21 -3.75
C PHE A 209 0.21 21.12 -2.74
N GLY A 210 0.54 21.07 -1.45
CA GLY A 210 -0.41 21.23 -0.36
C GLY A 210 -1.15 19.97 0.10
N ILE A 211 -0.84 18.79 -0.47
CA ILE A 211 -1.39 17.51 0.01
C ILE A 211 -0.41 16.88 1.00
N THR A 212 -0.59 17.16 2.29
CA THR A 212 0.31 16.71 3.37
C THR A 212 -0.06 15.34 3.97
N MET A 213 -0.90 14.61 3.29
CA MET A 213 -1.46 13.32 3.72
C MET A 213 -0.41 12.20 3.74
N TYR A 214 -0.81 11.05 4.26
CA TYR A 214 -0.09 9.77 4.08
C TYR A 214 -0.53 9.11 2.76
N GLY A 215 0.18 8.05 2.37
CA GLY A 215 -0.21 7.21 1.24
C GLY A 215 -0.89 5.91 1.68
N ASN A 216 -0.43 4.78 1.12
CA ASN A 216 -1.04 3.49 1.38
C ASN A 216 -0.58 2.87 2.70
N ALA A 217 -1.54 2.21 3.36
CA ALA A 217 -1.37 1.46 4.60
C ALA A 217 -1.91 0.03 4.47
N ILE A 218 -1.43 -0.87 5.30
CA ILE A 218 -2.07 -2.16 5.52
C ILE A 218 -3.30 -1.93 6.38
N MET A 219 -4.42 -2.46 5.93
CA MET A 219 -5.74 -2.33 6.53
C MET A 219 -6.30 -3.70 6.87
N VAL A 220 -7.16 -3.74 7.87
CA VAL A 220 -7.81 -4.96 8.35
C VAL A 220 -9.29 -4.72 8.58
N ASN A 221 -10.09 -5.76 8.40
CA ASN A 221 -11.46 -5.80 8.90
C ASN A 221 -11.43 -5.88 10.44
N PRO A 222 -12.07 -4.96 11.19
CA PRO A 222 -12.00 -4.91 12.65
C PRO A 222 -12.55 -6.17 13.34
N ASP A 223 -13.58 -6.80 12.78
CA ASP A 223 -14.15 -8.03 13.34
C ASP A 223 -13.16 -9.20 13.19
N PHE A 224 -12.48 -9.27 12.04
CA PHE A 224 -11.40 -10.22 11.85
C PHE A 224 -10.25 -9.96 12.84
N ALA A 225 -9.84 -8.70 13.00
CA ALA A 225 -8.76 -8.32 13.93
C ALA A 225 -9.10 -8.66 15.38
N LYS A 226 -10.35 -8.45 15.80
CA LYS A 226 -10.86 -8.80 17.13
C LYS A 226 -10.87 -10.30 17.35
N ALA A 227 -11.30 -11.07 16.36
CA ALA A 227 -11.35 -12.53 16.44
C ALA A 227 -9.96 -13.19 16.33
N ASN A 228 -9.03 -12.56 15.61
CA ASN A 228 -7.73 -13.12 15.27
C ASN A 228 -6.55 -12.16 15.53
N PRO A 229 -6.40 -11.59 16.76
CA PRO A 229 -5.41 -10.55 17.01
C PRO A 229 -3.96 -11.03 16.81
N LYS A 230 -3.68 -12.29 17.10
CA LYS A 230 -2.34 -12.89 16.88
C LYS A 230 -2.00 -13.04 15.41
N VAL A 231 -2.99 -13.34 14.57
CA VAL A 231 -2.82 -13.43 13.11
C VAL A 231 -2.45 -12.08 12.55
N VAL A 232 -3.17 -11.02 12.94
CA VAL A 232 -2.89 -9.65 12.49
C VAL A 232 -1.52 -9.18 12.96
N ALA A 233 -1.19 -9.37 14.23
CA ALA A 233 0.13 -9.01 14.77
C ALA A 233 1.27 -9.77 14.10
N GLY A 234 1.12 -11.08 13.85
CA GLY A 234 2.10 -11.91 13.13
C GLY A 234 2.26 -11.44 11.67
N PHE A 235 1.16 -11.13 10.98
CA PHE A 235 1.20 -10.60 9.62
C PHE A 235 1.96 -9.27 9.54
N VAL A 236 1.63 -8.32 10.42
CA VAL A 236 2.27 -7.00 10.49
C VAL A 236 3.76 -7.15 10.81
N LYS A 237 4.12 -7.96 11.81
CA LYS A 237 5.52 -8.21 12.19
C LYS A 237 6.34 -8.82 11.05
N ALA A 238 5.80 -9.82 10.35
CA ALA A 238 6.45 -10.42 9.19
C ALA A 238 6.63 -9.41 8.05
N THR A 239 5.61 -8.57 7.80
CA THR A 239 5.68 -7.53 6.77
C THR A 239 6.70 -6.46 7.11
N VAL A 240 6.82 -6.05 8.38
CA VAL A 240 7.87 -5.11 8.83
C VAL A 240 9.26 -5.67 8.52
N LYS A 241 9.52 -6.96 8.81
CA LYS A 241 10.79 -7.61 8.46
C LYS A 241 11.04 -7.61 6.96
N GLY A 242 10.02 -7.95 6.16
CA GLY A 242 10.09 -7.91 4.70
C GLY A 242 10.37 -6.52 4.16
N PHE A 243 9.78 -5.48 4.78
CA PHE A 243 10.05 -4.09 4.43
C PHE A 243 11.51 -3.71 4.71
N ILE A 244 12.01 -4.01 5.91
CA ILE A 244 13.39 -3.71 6.32
C ILE A 244 14.39 -4.38 5.40
N ASP A 245 14.20 -5.66 5.09
CA ASP A 245 15.08 -6.41 4.19
C ASP A 245 15.03 -5.86 2.76
N THR A 246 13.83 -5.50 2.28
CA THR A 246 13.66 -4.87 0.97
C THR A 246 14.38 -3.52 0.89
N ALA A 247 14.27 -2.69 1.93
CA ALA A 247 14.95 -1.40 1.98
C ALA A 247 16.48 -1.54 2.01
N ARG A 248 17.00 -2.57 2.69
CA ARG A 248 18.44 -2.86 2.79
C ARG A 248 19.01 -3.47 1.52
N ASN A 249 18.26 -4.31 0.83
CA ASN A 249 18.71 -5.01 -0.37
C ASN A 249 17.60 -5.10 -1.44
N PRO A 250 17.31 -3.99 -2.15
CA PRO A 250 16.28 -3.98 -3.18
C PRO A 250 16.62 -4.90 -4.38
N ASP A 251 17.90 -5.10 -4.68
CA ASP A 251 18.36 -5.99 -5.77
C ASP A 251 18.07 -7.47 -5.49
N GLU A 252 18.02 -7.88 -4.23
CA GLU A 252 17.54 -9.21 -3.84
C GLU A 252 16.01 -9.25 -3.84
N ALA A 253 15.38 -8.25 -3.23
CA ALA A 253 13.94 -8.21 -3.02
C ALA A 253 13.14 -8.24 -4.32
N ILE A 254 13.63 -7.59 -5.38
CA ILE A 254 12.94 -7.59 -6.67
C ILE A 254 12.82 -8.98 -7.28
N LYS A 255 13.77 -9.87 -7.03
CA LYS A 255 13.74 -11.25 -7.53
C LYS A 255 12.52 -12.02 -7.04
N TYR A 256 12.03 -11.69 -5.84
CA TYR A 256 10.85 -12.31 -5.26
C TYR A 256 9.57 -11.84 -5.96
N VAL A 257 9.46 -10.55 -6.30
CA VAL A 257 8.32 -10.03 -7.09
C VAL A 257 8.25 -10.70 -8.46
N LEU A 258 9.41 -10.84 -9.14
CA LEU A 258 9.49 -11.40 -10.49
C LEU A 258 9.06 -12.87 -10.57
N LYS A 259 9.10 -13.64 -9.48
CA LYS A 259 8.53 -14.99 -9.43
C LYS A 259 7.02 -14.99 -9.67
N TYR A 260 6.33 -13.93 -9.28
CA TYR A 260 4.87 -13.78 -9.37
C TYR A 260 4.44 -12.88 -10.54
N ASN A 261 5.40 -12.21 -11.19
CA ASN A 261 5.19 -11.43 -12.41
C ASN A 261 6.31 -11.73 -13.42
N PRO A 262 6.30 -12.91 -14.05
CA PRO A 262 7.38 -13.34 -14.93
C PRO A 262 7.47 -12.56 -16.25
N THR A 263 6.47 -11.74 -16.56
CA THR A 263 6.43 -10.88 -17.76
C THR A 263 7.03 -9.50 -17.52
N ALA A 264 7.32 -9.15 -16.26
CA ALA A 264 7.89 -7.87 -15.91
C ALA A 264 9.38 -7.79 -16.30
N GLU A 265 9.82 -6.60 -16.70
CA GLU A 265 11.23 -6.33 -17.01
C GLU A 265 12.02 -6.09 -15.71
N PRO A 266 12.99 -6.95 -15.35
CA PRO A 266 13.68 -6.89 -14.06
C PRO A 266 14.31 -5.52 -13.75
N ALA A 267 14.97 -4.90 -14.74
CA ALA A 267 15.61 -3.60 -14.57
C ALA A 267 14.59 -2.48 -14.30
N VAL A 268 13.46 -2.49 -14.99
CA VAL A 268 12.39 -1.51 -14.80
C VAL A 268 11.79 -1.65 -13.41
N GLU A 269 11.49 -2.86 -12.99
CA GLU A 269 10.86 -3.11 -11.68
C GLU A 269 11.82 -2.78 -10.52
N LEU A 270 13.12 -3.01 -10.69
CA LEU A 270 14.12 -2.62 -9.71
C LEU A 270 14.19 -1.07 -9.55
N GLU A 271 14.23 -0.35 -10.65
CA GLU A 271 14.27 1.13 -10.60
C GLU A 271 12.94 1.71 -10.06
N ARG A 272 11.80 1.09 -10.39
CA ARG A 272 10.49 1.41 -9.81
C ARG A 272 10.50 1.21 -8.28
N LEU A 273 11.04 0.09 -7.80
CA LEU A 273 11.20 -0.17 -6.37
C LEU A 273 12.10 0.86 -5.71
N LYS A 274 13.26 1.14 -6.29
CA LYS A 274 14.22 2.14 -5.76
C LYS A 274 13.59 3.53 -5.67
N MET A 275 12.81 3.93 -6.69
CA MET A 275 12.07 5.18 -6.68
C MET A 275 11.04 5.23 -5.54
N ALA A 276 10.23 4.18 -5.38
CA ALA A 276 9.25 4.11 -4.30
C ALA A 276 9.90 4.11 -2.91
N LEU A 277 10.99 3.35 -2.73
CA LEU A 277 11.76 3.36 -1.48
C LEU A 277 12.27 4.77 -1.15
N ARG A 278 12.91 5.44 -2.10
CA ARG A 278 13.51 6.77 -1.92
C ARG A 278 12.45 7.83 -1.64
N ASP A 279 11.37 7.86 -2.40
CA ASP A 279 10.45 8.99 -2.44
C ASP A 279 9.24 8.84 -1.50
N ASN A 280 8.85 7.59 -1.17
CA ASN A 280 7.59 7.32 -0.48
C ASN A 280 7.73 6.49 0.80
N MET A 281 8.69 5.54 0.84
CA MET A 281 8.74 4.52 1.89
C MET A 281 9.80 4.80 2.95
N VAL A 282 11.02 5.18 2.56
CA VAL A 282 12.18 5.35 3.44
C VAL A 282 12.45 6.84 3.67
N THR A 283 11.43 7.55 4.13
CA THR A 283 11.50 9.00 4.41
C THR A 283 12.37 9.30 5.64
N PRO A 284 12.76 10.57 5.87
CA PRO A 284 13.43 10.97 7.11
C PRO A 284 12.65 10.59 8.36
N ALA A 285 11.30 10.68 8.34
CA ALA A 285 10.45 10.30 9.46
C ALA A 285 10.52 8.79 9.74
N VAL A 286 10.46 7.95 8.71
CA VAL A 286 10.59 6.49 8.85
C VAL A 286 11.99 6.10 9.34
N LYS A 287 13.05 6.75 8.87
CA LYS A 287 14.42 6.54 9.38
C LYS A 287 14.56 6.87 10.86
N ALA A 288 13.90 7.94 11.31
CA ALA A 288 13.96 8.37 12.71
C ALA A 288 13.11 7.49 13.63
N ASN A 289 11.87 7.18 13.22
CA ASN A 289 10.85 6.59 14.08
C ASN A 289 10.66 5.07 13.86
N GLY A 290 11.18 4.52 12.75
CA GLY A 290 10.95 3.14 12.34
C GLY A 290 9.75 2.99 11.42
N VAL A 291 9.62 1.78 10.84
CA VAL A 291 8.61 1.43 9.85
C VAL A 291 7.23 1.26 10.50
N GLY A 292 6.20 1.67 9.82
CA GLY A 292 4.82 1.21 10.05
C GLY A 292 3.95 2.12 10.90
N ASP A 293 4.51 3.05 11.67
CA ASP A 293 3.75 3.96 12.53
C ASP A 293 3.38 5.27 11.82
N VAL A 294 2.51 6.05 12.44
CA VAL A 294 2.09 7.38 11.96
C VAL A 294 2.25 8.42 13.06
N ASP A 295 2.48 9.67 12.67
CA ASP A 295 2.25 10.81 13.54
C ASP A 295 0.74 11.08 13.59
N MET A 296 0.12 10.83 14.74
CA MET A 296 -1.32 10.98 14.93
C MET A 296 -1.80 12.42 14.74
N ALA A 297 -0.96 13.42 15.02
CA ALA A 297 -1.30 14.82 14.78
C ALA A 297 -1.32 15.14 13.28
N ARG A 298 -0.36 14.59 12.52
CA ARG A 298 -0.36 14.68 11.05
C ARG A 298 -1.58 13.95 10.47
N LEU A 299 -1.91 12.77 10.98
CA LEU A 299 -3.09 12.02 10.51
C LEU A 299 -4.38 12.80 10.79
N ALA A 300 -4.53 13.39 11.98
CA ALA A 300 -5.68 14.22 12.30
C ALA A 300 -5.83 15.42 11.34
N LYS A 301 -4.73 16.13 11.04
CA LYS A 301 -4.73 17.21 10.03
C LYS A 301 -5.13 16.71 8.63
N SER A 302 -4.67 15.52 8.25
CA SER A 302 -5.06 14.89 6.97
C SER A 302 -6.56 14.60 6.94
N ILE A 303 -7.11 14.08 8.03
CA ILE A 303 -8.56 13.84 8.18
C ILE A 303 -9.33 15.15 8.07
N ASP A 304 -8.88 16.22 8.74
CA ASP A 304 -9.50 17.54 8.65
C ASP A 304 -9.50 18.06 7.21
N GLN A 305 -8.38 17.98 6.52
CA GLN A 305 -8.26 18.41 5.12
C GLN A 305 -9.24 17.66 4.20
N ILE A 306 -9.39 16.35 4.40
CA ILE A 306 -10.31 15.53 3.61
C ILE A 306 -11.76 15.85 3.97
N ALA A 307 -12.09 15.87 5.27
CA ALA A 307 -13.43 16.11 5.76
C ALA A 307 -13.98 17.47 5.33
N ASP A 308 -13.14 18.53 5.39
CA ASP A 308 -13.50 19.87 4.93
C ASP A 308 -13.64 19.96 3.40
N THR A 309 -12.92 19.11 2.66
CA THR A 309 -13.01 19.07 1.20
C THR A 309 -14.26 18.38 0.71
N TYR A 310 -14.67 17.31 1.40
CA TYR A 310 -15.80 16.46 1.01
C TYR A 310 -17.04 16.71 1.87
N GLU A 311 -17.01 17.70 2.77
CA GLU A 311 -18.15 18.13 3.61
C GLU A 311 -18.76 16.97 4.39
N PHE A 312 -17.90 16.21 5.10
CA PHE A 312 -18.33 15.03 5.86
C PHE A 312 -19.41 15.34 6.89
N LYS A 313 -20.44 14.51 6.92
CA LYS A 313 -21.47 14.55 7.97
C LYS A 313 -20.90 14.07 9.31
N ASN A 314 -20.06 13.04 9.26
CA ASN A 314 -19.41 12.44 10.42
C ASN A 314 -17.91 12.38 10.19
N ARG A 315 -17.16 13.23 10.92
CA ARG A 315 -15.71 13.27 10.84
C ARG A 315 -15.11 12.17 11.72
N PRO A 316 -14.37 11.20 11.17
CA PRO A 316 -13.71 10.19 12.00
C PRO A 316 -12.54 10.80 12.78
N SER A 317 -12.24 10.26 13.96
CA SER A 317 -11.01 10.55 14.68
C SER A 317 -9.82 9.81 14.06
N ALA A 318 -8.60 10.23 14.36
CA ALA A 318 -7.40 9.52 13.89
C ALA A 318 -7.34 8.07 14.44
N GLN A 319 -7.87 7.83 15.64
CA GLN A 319 -7.97 6.51 16.27
C GLN A 319 -8.98 5.59 15.59
N ASP A 320 -10.01 6.14 14.94
CA ASP A 320 -10.96 5.35 14.16
C ASP A 320 -10.31 4.86 12.83
N ILE A 321 -9.30 5.57 12.35
CA ILE A 321 -8.63 5.31 11.07
C ILE A 321 -7.38 4.45 11.23
N PHE A 322 -6.59 4.66 12.29
CA PHE A 322 -5.31 3.98 12.48
C PHE A 322 -5.12 3.49 13.92
N THR A 323 -4.59 2.27 14.05
CA THR A 323 -4.13 1.73 15.34
C THR A 323 -2.76 1.09 15.19
N ASN A 324 -1.85 1.38 16.12
CA ASN A 324 -0.51 0.81 16.17
C ASN A 324 -0.39 -0.41 17.11
N GLN A 325 -1.52 -0.89 17.67
CA GLN A 325 -1.53 -2.01 18.64
C GLN A 325 -0.96 -3.32 18.10
N PHE A 326 -0.90 -3.49 16.77
CA PHE A 326 -0.39 -4.69 16.11
C PHE A 326 1.06 -4.52 15.63
N LEU A 327 1.64 -3.34 15.75
CA LEU A 327 3.03 -3.10 15.38
C LEU A 327 3.97 -3.78 16.38
N PRO A 328 5.07 -4.37 15.91
CA PRO A 328 6.12 -4.84 16.81
C PRO A 328 6.77 -3.66 17.56
N PRO A 329 7.51 -3.93 18.64
CA PRO A 329 8.23 -2.89 19.38
C PRO A 329 9.07 -1.99 18.46
N ALA A 330 9.21 -0.70 18.81
CA ALA A 330 9.91 0.27 17.97
C ALA A 330 11.36 -0.16 17.62
N ALA A 331 12.04 -0.87 18.51
CA ALA A 331 13.38 -1.40 18.26
C ALA A 331 13.43 -2.41 17.11
N GLU A 332 12.35 -3.18 16.89
CA GLU A 332 12.25 -4.17 15.80
C GLU A 332 11.83 -3.54 14.45
N ARG A 333 11.49 -2.25 14.43
CA ARG A 333 11.02 -1.51 13.25
C ARG A 333 12.08 -0.57 12.65
N LYS A 334 13.30 -0.57 13.19
CA LYS A 334 14.43 0.25 12.72
C LYS A 334 15.00 -0.27 11.39
N LEU A 335 15.29 0.64 10.44
CA LEU A 335 15.91 0.36 9.14
C LEU A 335 17.42 0.08 9.28
#